data_cff32b8ad2850f5e41f00b703545033c
#
_entry.id   cff32b8ad2850f5e41f00b703545033c
#
_cell.length_a   1.000
_cell.length_b   1.000
_cell.length_c   1.000
_cell.angle_alpha   90.00
_cell.angle_beta   90.00
_cell.angle_gamma   90.00
#
_symmetry.space_group_name_H-M   'P 1'
#
loop_
_entity.id
_entity.type
_entity.pdbx_description
1 polymer ?
#
loop_
_entity_poly.entity_id
_entity_poly.type
_entity_poly.pdbx_seq_one_letter_code
_entity_poly.pdbx_strand_id
1 'polypeptide(L)'
;MKEKIYLIPGLMTDNRLWSRIIPLLENDYELVHTSIPHSEDFDEIIDILFNEFKEEKVNLLGFSLGGYIASYFAITYPNRVNRLFTVAATPGNSTEAEIERRKEKFVAIEKEGFVGLSYEKAKSLLEKQNDEESIKIIQDMFMDLGKESFISQLTSTFYRKDLFEDLINLSIPIWFFYSKNDRLLNQEAIKKLLLDNHNMNIISREGTSHNIPLEVPELL
;
A
#
# COMPACT_ATOMS: atom_id res chain seq x y z
N MET A 1 18.11 8.86 -19.73
CA MET A 1 17.55 7.65 -19.05
C MET A 1 16.24 8.06 -18.45
N LYS A 2 15.23 7.19 -18.45
CA LYS A 2 13.95 7.44 -17.77
C LYS A 2 14.19 7.48 -16.25
N GLU A 3 13.43 8.31 -15.56
CA GLU A 3 13.42 8.33 -14.11
C GLU A 3 12.77 7.04 -13.59
N LYS A 4 13.39 6.40 -12.59
CA LYS A 4 12.92 5.14 -12.04
C LYS A 4 11.96 5.37 -10.88
N ILE A 5 10.85 4.61 -10.84
CA ILE A 5 9.87 4.61 -9.77
C ILE A 5 9.69 3.17 -9.28
N TYR A 6 9.92 2.94 -8.00
CA TYR A 6 9.68 1.67 -7.32
C TYR A 6 8.23 1.57 -6.85
N LEU A 7 7.54 0.52 -7.29
CA LEU A 7 6.12 0.28 -7.03
C LEU A 7 5.96 -0.77 -5.93
N ILE A 8 5.56 -0.36 -4.73
CA ILE A 8 5.37 -1.26 -3.58
C ILE A 8 3.88 -1.57 -3.43
N PRO A 9 3.44 -2.83 -3.64
CA PRO A 9 2.03 -3.22 -3.62
C PRO A 9 1.45 -3.24 -2.20
N GLY A 10 0.14 -3.46 -2.10
CA GLY A 10 -0.55 -3.63 -0.83
C GLY A 10 -0.57 -5.05 -0.32
N LEU A 11 -1.30 -5.26 0.79
CA LEU A 11 -1.51 -6.58 1.37
C LEU A 11 -2.19 -7.50 0.35
N MET A 12 -1.56 -8.64 0.09
CA MET A 12 -2.01 -9.66 -0.86
C MET A 12 -2.23 -9.14 -2.28
N THR A 13 -1.41 -8.17 -2.70
CA THR A 13 -1.34 -7.71 -4.08
C THR A 13 0.10 -7.80 -4.61
N ASP A 14 0.27 -7.91 -5.91
CA ASP A 14 1.55 -8.03 -6.60
C ASP A 14 1.63 -7.10 -7.83
N ASN A 15 2.52 -7.39 -8.79
CA ASN A 15 2.70 -6.58 -9.99
C ASN A 15 1.43 -6.42 -10.84
N ARG A 16 0.47 -7.33 -10.76
CA ARG A 16 -0.82 -7.26 -11.47
C ARG A 16 -1.66 -6.06 -11.03
N LEU A 17 -1.47 -5.60 -9.79
CA LEU A 17 -2.09 -4.37 -9.29
C LEU A 17 -1.80 -3.17 -10.20
N TRP A 18 -0.62 -3.12 -10.78
CA TRP A 18 -0.12 -1.99 -11.58
C TRP A 18 -0.40 -2.12 -13.07
N SER A 19 -1.08 -3.20 -13.50
CA SER A 19 -1.29 -3.53 -14.92
C SER A 19 -1.94 -2.41 -15.73
N ARG A 20 -2.82 -1.61 -15.11
CA ARG A 20 -3.48 -0.49 -15.77
C ARG A 20 -2.73 0.84 -15.67
N ILE A 21 -1.76 0.95 -14.74
CA ILE A 21 -0.92 2.14 -14.59
C ILE A 21 0.30 2.08 -15.50
N ILE A 22 0.90 0.90 -15.65
CA ILE A 22 2.13 0.72 -16.44
C ILE A 22 2.00 1.33 -17.83
N PRO A 23 0.96 1.02 -18.63
CA PRO A 23 0.81 1.58 -19.98
C PRO A 23 0.68 3.11 -20.02
N LEU A 24 0.23 3.73 -18.92
CA LEU A 24 0.06 5.18 -18.84
C LEU A 24 1.38 5.91 -18.54
N LEU A 25 2.30 5.26 -17.83
CA LEU A 25 3.52 5.90 -17.32
C LEU A 25 4.81 5.37 -17.95
N GLU A 26 4.81 4.18 -18.57
CA GLU A 26 6.03 3.53 -19.08
C GLU A 26 6.76 4.29 -20.19
N ASN A 27 6.09 5.22 -20.89
CA ASN A 27 6.74 6.07 -21.88
C ASN A 27 7.69 7.10 -21.22
N ASP A 28 7.37 7.58 -20.02
CA ASP A 28 8.10 8.65 -19.34
C ASP A 28 8.99 8.12 -18.20
N TYR A 29 8.59 7.01 -17.57
CA TYR A 29 9.24 6.44 -16.39
C TYR A 29 9.66 4.98 -16.61
N GLU A 30 10.67 4.54 -15.86
CA GLU A 30 11.00 3.13 -15.66
C GLU A 30 10.30 2.65 -14.37
N LEU A 31 9.28 1.81 -14.50
CA LEU A 31 8.48 1.32 -13.39
C LEU A 31 9.02 -0.03 -12.91
N VAL A 32 9.46 -0.09 -11.67
CA VAL A 32 10.07 -1.28 -11.06
C VAL A 32 9.15 -1.84 -9.99
N HIS A 33 8.57 -3.00 -10.24
CA HIS A 33 7.80 -3.70 -9.20
C HIS A 33 8.72 -4.18 -8.08
N THR A 34 8.30 -3.94 -6.83
CA THR A 34 9.02 -4.34 -5.63
C THR A 34 8.09 -5.14 -4.74
N SER A 35 8.34 -6.42 -4.59
CA SER A 35 7.55 -7.28 -3.70
C SER A 35 7.74 -6.88 -2.24
N ILE A 36 6.73 -7.06 -1.41
CA ILE A 36 6.87 -6.92 0.04
C ILE A 36 7.70 -8.09 0.56
N PRO A 37 8.85 -7.85 1.22
CA PRO A 37 9.64 -8.91 1.82
C PRO A 37 8.86 -9.74 2.84
N HIS A 38 9.17 -11.02 2.92
CA HIS A 38 8.58 -11.92 3.92
C HIS A 38 9.18 -11.67 5.30
N SER A 39 8.58 -10.78 6.06
CA SER A 39 8.88 -10.52 7.47
C SER A 39 7.65 -9.99 8.19
N GLU A 40 7.60 -10.20 9.49
CA GLU A 40 6.59 -9.64 10.39
C GLU A 40 7.06 -8.31 11.00
N ASP A 41 8.32 -7.96 10.82
CA ASP A 41 8.97 -6.76 11.34
C ASP A 41 9.20 -5.73 10.23
N PHE A 42 8.65 -4.53 10.41
CA PHE A 42 8.85 -3.44 9.45
C PHE A 42 10.30 -2.94 9.39
N ASP A 43 11.06 -3.01 10.48
CA ASP A 43 12.48 -2.64 10.48
C ASP A 43 13.25 -3.59 9.55
N GLU A 44 13.00 -4.90 9.63
CA GLU A 44 13.59 -5.89 8.73
C GLU A 44 13.14 -5.70 7.27
N ILE A 45 11.83 -5.44 7.05
CA ILE A 45 11.28 -5.19 5.71
C ILE A 45 12.03 -4.04 5.03
N ILE A 46 12.18 -2.90 5.71
CA ILE A 46 12.83 -1.73 5.10
C ILE A 46 14.33 -1.92 4.93
N ASP A 47 15.01 -2.69 5.79
CA ASP A 47 16.42 -3.02 5.65
C ASP A 47 16.66 -3.90 4.42
N ILE A 48 15.77 -4.86 4.14
CA ILE A 48 15.82 -5.67 2.92
C ILE A 48 15.66 -4.74 1.70
N LEU A 49 14.66 -3.87 1.69
CA LEU A 49 14.43 -2.92 0.60
C LEU A 49 15.60 -1.96 0.41
N PHE A 50 16.23 -1.50 1.51
CA PHE A 50 17.42 -0.66 1.44
C PHE A 50 18.55 -1.33 0.66
N ASN A 51 18.73 -2.63 0.84
CA ASN A 51 19.75 -3.42 0.14
C ASN A 51 19.36 -3.77 -1.31
N GLU A 52 18.04 -3.84 -1.60
CA GLU A 52 17.54 -4.10 -2.95
C GLU A 52 17.66 -2.89 -3.86
N PHE A 53 17.38 -1.69 -3.35
CA PHE A 53 17.43 -0.45 -4.12
C PHE A 53 18.89 -0.06 -4.43
N LYS A 54 19.21 -0.03 -5.72
CA LYS A 54 20.60 0.19 -6.19
C LYS A 54 20.95 1.67 -6.39
N GLU A 55 19.94 2.50 -6.62
CA GLU A 55 20.12 3.94 -6.79
C GLU A 55 20.50 4.60 -5.47
N GLU A 56 21.27 5.70 -5.55
CA GLU A 56 21.58 6.52 -4.37
C GLU A 56 20.33 7.08 -3.73
N LYS A 57 19.39 7.55 -4.56
CA LYS A 57 18.05 7.99 -4.15
C LYS A 57 16.96 7.38 -5.03
N VAL A 58 15.86 7.00 -4.42
CA VAL A 58 14.72 6.35 -5.08
C VAL A 58 13.47 7.21 -5.07
N ASN A 59 12.61 7.03 -6.08
CA ASN A 59 11.23 7.50 -6.05
C ASN A 59 10.36 6.31 -5.68
N LEU A 60 9.51 6.47 -4.68
CA LEU A 60 8.66 5.42 -4.15
C LEU A 60 7.18 5.73 -4.45
N LEU A 61 6.47 4.76 -5.00
CA LEU A 61 5.02 4.74 -5.08
C LEU A 61 4.53 3.51 -4.32
N GLY A 62 3.84 3.74 -3.20
CA GLY A 62 3.31 2.67 -2.37
C GLY A 62 1.79 2.68 -2.30
N PHE A 63 1.19 1.50 -2.44
CA PHE A 63 -0.26 1.30 -2.31
C PHE A 63 -0.61 0.62 -0.99
N SER A 64 -1.58 1.15 -0.24
CA SER A 64 -2.13 0.55 0.98
C SER A 64 -1.01 0.16 1.98
N LEU A 65 -0.79 -1.13 2.28
CA LEU A 65 0.33 -1.59 3.10
C LEU A 65 1.67 -1.13 2.53
N GLY A 66 1.85 -1.21 1.22
CA GLY A 66 3.06 -0.71 0.54
C GLY A 66 3.27 0.79 0.70
N GLY A 67 2.18 1.56 0.81
CA GLY A 67 2.24 3.00 1.13
C GLY A 67 2.75 3.25 2.55
N TYR A 68 2.35 2.43 3.51
CA TYR A 68 2.91 2.47 4.87
C TYR A 68 4.39 2.08 4.88
N ILE A 69 4.76 0.99 4.18
CA ILE A 69 6.17 0.55 4.05
C ILE A 69 7.03 1.64 3.40
N ALA A 70 6.56 2.24 2.31
CA ALA A 70 7.26 3.34 1.63
C ALA A 70 7.45 4.55 2.55
N SER A 71 6.43 4.88 3.35
CA SER A 71 6.49 5.95 4.36
C SER A 71 7.50 5.62 5.45
N TYR A 72 7.49 4.39 5.95
CA TYR A 72 8.41 3.93 6.98
C TYR A 72 9.86 3.92 6.48
N PHE A 73 10.09 3.48 5.23
CA PHE A 73 11.38 3.58 4.57
C PHE A 73 11.85 5.04 4.47
N ALA A 74 10.97 5.95 4.07
CA ALA A 74 11.33 7.35 3.88
C ALA A 74 11.72 8.05 5.19
N ILE A 75 11.06 7.76 6.31
CA ILE A 75 11.44 8.33 7.62
C ILE A 75 12.72 7.74 8.17
N THR A 76 12.98 6.45 7.91
CA THR A 76 14.19 5.77 8.41
C THR A 76 15.41 6.11 7.56
N TYR A 77 15.24 6.21 6.24
CA TYR A 77 16.32 6.49 5.28
C TYR A 77 16.04 7.76 4.43
N PRO A 78 15.85 8.95 5.05
CA PRO A 78 15.40 10.14 4.32
C PRO A 78 16.38 10.58 3.22
N ASN A 79 17.66 10.33 3.39
CA ASN A 79 18.67 10.64 2.38
C ASN A 79 18.63 9.70 1.16
N ARG A 80 17.92 8.58 1.26
CA ARG A 80 17.75 7.58 0.20
C ARG A 80 16.47 7.80 -0.62
N VAL A 81 15.61 8.74 -0.24
CA VAL A 81 14.35 9.00 -0.94
C VAL A 81 14.38 10.36 -1.61
N ASN A 82 14.02 10.39 -2.88
CA ASN A 82 13.86 11.61 -3.67
C ASN A 82 12.42 12.12 -3.61
N ARG A 83 11.44 11.23 -3.80
CA ARG A 83 9.99 11.51 -3.73
C ARG A 83 9.23 10.33 -3.16
N LEU A 84 8.19 10.62 -2.41
CA LEU A 84 7.26 9.62 -1.87
C LEU A 84 5.84 9.89 -2.37
N PHE A 85 5.23 8.90 -2.99
CA PHE A 85 3.83 8.92 -3.39
C PHE A 85 3.10 7.74 -2.76
N THR A 86 2.03 8.00 -2.00
CA THR A 86 1.22 6.96 -1.37
C THR A 86 -0.20 6.98 -1.89
N VAL A 87 -0.75 5.80 -2.16
CA VAL A 87 -2.10 5.61 -2.68
C VAL A 87 -2.89 4.76 -1.72
N ALA A 88 -4.07 5.23 -1.32
CA ALA A 88 -4.99 4.53 -0.43
C ALA A 88 -4.30 3.99 0.83
N ALA A 89 -3.42 4.79 1.44
CA ALA A 89 -2.64 4.46 2.62
C ALA A 89 -2.80 5.52 3.71
N THR A 90 -2.59 5.12 4.96
CA THR A 90 -2.49 6.03 6.10
C THR A 90 -1.20 5.76 6.86
N PRO A 91 -0.50 6.81 7.33
CA PRO A 91 0.74 6.66 8.07
C PRO A 91 0.54 6.28 9.54
N GLY A 92 -0.72 6.15 9.99
CA GLY A 92 -1.04 5.90 11.39
C GLY A 92 -0.84 4.45 11.83
N ASN A 93 -0.80 4.27 13.14
CA ASN A 93 -0.87 2.96 13.78
C ASN A 93 -2.22 2.28 13.53
N SER A 94 -2.24 0.97 13.71
CA SER A 94 -3.50 0.21 13.69
C SER A 94 -4.31 0.47 14.98
N THR A 95 -5.61 0.64 14.84
CA THR A 95 -6.51 0.73 15.99
C THR A 95 -6.68 -0.64 16.65
N GLU A 96 -7.07 -0.68 17.93
CA GLU A 96 -7.35 -1.94 18.64
C GLU A 96 -8.38 -2.79 17.90
N ALA A 97 -9.44 -2.17 17.38
CA ALA A 97 -10.47 -2.87 16.61
C ALA A 97 -9.94 -3.45 15.27
N GLU A 98 -8.99 -2.79 14.63
CA GLU A 98 -8.31 -3.33 13.44
C GLU A 98 -7.42 -4.52 13.79
N ILE A 99 -6.64 -4.40 14.86
CA ILE A 99 -5.76 -5.46 15.36
C ILE A 99 -6.60 -6.70 15.70
N GLU A 100 -7.70 -6.53 16.44
CA GLU A 100 -8.55 -7.66 16.82
C GLU A 100 -9.15 -8.37 15.61
N ARG A 101 -9.72 -7.63 14.65
CA ARG A 101 -10.23 -8.22 13.40
C ARG A 101 -9.16 -8.96 12.59
N ARG A 102 -7.91 -8.50 12.63
CA ARG A 102 -6.78 -9.15 11.95
C ARG A 102 -6.35 -10.42 12.68
N LYS A 103 -6.35 -10.40 14.01
CA LYS A 103 -6.11 -11.59 14.84
C LYS A 103 -7.16 -12.67 14.62
N GLU A 104 -8.44 -12.29 14.54
CA GLU A 104 -9.52 -13.23 14.20
C GLU A 104 -9.28 -13.93 12.86
N LYS A 105 -8.86 -13.17 11.84
CA LYS A 105 -8.51 -13.73 10.52
C LYS A 105 -7.31 -14.68 10.60
N PHE A 106 -6.28 -14.30 11.36
CA PHE A 106 -5.11 -15.14 11.59
C PHE A 106 -5.53 -16.47 12.22
N VAL A 107 -6.32 -16.43 13.29
CA VAL A 107 -6.80 -17.62 14.00
C VAL A 107 -7.69 -18.49 13.09
N ALA A 108 -8.54 -17.89 12.27
CA ALA A 108 -9.39 -18.61 11.34
C ALA A 108 -8.54 -19.40 10.32
N ILE A 109 -7.52 -18.77 9.73
CA ILE A 109 -6.63 -19.44 8.77
C ILE A 109 -5.81 -20.56 9.41
N GLU A 110 -5.36 -20.39 10.65
CA GLU A 110 -4.64 -21.45 11.37
C GLU A 110 -5.52 -22.67 11.67
N LYS A 111 -6.81 -22.46 11.92
CA LYS A 111 -7.77 -23.53 12.23
C LYS A 111 -8.37 -24.18 10.99
N GLU A 112 -8.75 -23.38 10.02
CA GLU A 112 -9.58 -23.80 8.88
C GLU A 112 -8.76 -23.96 7.58
N GLY A 113 -7.52 -23.49 7.59
CA GLY A 113 -6.65 -23.44 6.43
C GLY A 113 -6.80 -22.15 5.61
N PHE A 114 -5.80 -21.89 4.78
CA PHE A 114 -5.83 -20.76 3.85
C PHE A 114 -6.72 -21.10 2.66
N VAL A 115 -7.69 -20.24 2.41
CA VAL A 115 -8.56 -20.30 1.23
C VAL A 115 -8.47 -18.98 0.48
N GLY A 116 -8.61 -19.02 -0.84
CA GLY A 116 -8.65 -17.83 -1.68
C GLY A 116 -9.82 -16.90 -1.31
N LEU A 117 -9.81 -15.72 -1.87
CA LEU A 117 -10.95 -14.81 -1.73
C LEU A 117 -12.14 -15.33 -2.52
N SER A 118 -13.31 -15.42 -1.88
CA SER A 118 -14.55 -15.65 -2.61
C SER A 118 -14.84 -14.52 -3.59
N TYR A 119 -15.60 -14.81 -4.65
CA TYR A 119 -16.04 -13.80 -5.62
C TYR A 119 -16.71 -12.61 -4.93
N GLU A 120 -17.66 -12.84 -4.04
CA GLU A 120 -18.36 -11.79 -3.31
C GLU A 120 -17.41 -10.94 -2.44
N LYS A 121 -16.39 -11.56 -1.85
CA LYS A 121 -15.40 -10.83 -1.07
C LYS A 121 -14.50 -9.99 -1.95
N ALA A 122 -13.99 -10.51 -3.06
CA ALA A 122 -13.19 -9.74 -4.02
C ALA A 122 -13.99 -8.57 -4.60
N LYS A 123 -15.22 -8.84 -5.07
CA LYS A 123 -16.17 -7.83 -5.54
C LYS A 123 -16.41 -6.72 -4.51
N SER A 124 -16.54 -7.08 -3.22
CA SER A 124 -16.75 -6.12 -2.14
C SER A 124 -15.56 -5.18 -1.89
N LEU A 125 -14.37 -5.46 -2.42
CA LEU A 125 -13.19 -4.60 -2.32
C LEU A 125 -13.13 -3.54 -3.42
N LEU A 126 -14.03 -3.59 -4.40
CA LEU A 126 -14.10 -2.68 -5.53
C LEU A 126 -15.26 -1.70 -5.38
N GLU A 127 -15.08 -0.51 -5.93
CA GLU A 127 -16.15 0.46 -6.17
C GLU A 127 -17.00 0.01 -7.37
N LYS A 128 -16.34 -0.37 -8.47
CA LYS A 128 -16.97 -0.89 -9.69
C LYS A 128 -17.25 -2.38 -9.55
N GLN A 129 -18.35 -2.73 -8.89
CA GLN A 129 -18.68 -4.12 -8.57
C GLN A 129 -19.05 -5.00 -9.78
N ASN A 130 -19.03 -4.48 -10.99
CA ASN A 130 -19.23 -5.19 -12.25
C ASN A 130 -17.95 -5.29 -13.11
N ASP A 131 -16.80 -4.91 -12.56
CA ASP A 131 -15.49 -5.08 -13.21
C ASP A 131 -14.97 -6.50 -12.95
N GLU A 132 -15.42 -7.45 -13.75
CA GLU A 132 -15.07 -8.88 -13.65
C GLU A 132 -13.56 -9.12 -13.77
N GLU A 133 -12.87 -8.32 -14.57
CA GLU A 133 -11.42 -8.41 -14.74
C GLU A 133 -10.69 -8.06 -13.43
N SER A 134 -11.05 -6.94 -12.80
CA SER A 134 -10.48 -6.55 -11.51
C SER A 134 -10.81 -7.54 -10.40
N ILE A 135 -12.03 -8.09 -10.36
CA ILE A 135 -12.42 -9.12 -9.41
C ILE A 135 -11.49 -10.33 -9.55
N LYS A 136 -11.31 -10.80 -10.80
CA LYS A 136 -10.44 -11.95 -11.08
C LYS A 136 -8.98 -11.65 -10.72
N ILE A 137 -8.45 -10.50 -11.08
CA ILE A 137 -7.07 -10.10 -10.72
C ILE A 137 -6.86 -10.15 -9.20
N ILE A 138 -7.79 -9.61 -8.42
CA ILE A 138 -7.71 -9.62 -6.95
C ILE A 138 -7.74 -11.06 -6.40
N GLN A 139 -8.61 -11.92 -6.94
CA GLN A 139 -8.68 -13.32 -6.52
C GLN A 139 -7.38 -14.07 -6.85
N ASP A 140 -6.88 -13.92 -8.07
CA ASP A 140 -5.66 -14.58 -8.55
C ASP A 140 -4.43 -14.11 -7.74
N MET A 141 -4.26 -12.80 -7.49
CA MET A 141 -3.18 -12.28 -6.65
C MET A 141 -3.22 -12.88 -5.24
N PHE A 142 -4.41 -12.89 -4.63
CA PHE A 142 -4.58 -13.41 -3.27
C PHE A 142 -4.23 -14.90 -3.18
N MET A 143 -4.64 -15.68 -4.18
CA MET A 143 -4.41 -17.14 -4.21
C MET A 143 -2.93 -17.46 -4.45
N ASP A 144 -2.31 -16.79 -5.43
CA ASP A 144 -0.94 -17.06 -5.85
C ASP A 144 0.11 -16.64 -4.81
N LEU A 145 -0.14 -15.55 -4.09
CA LEU A 145 0.72 -15.12 -2.98
C LEU A 145 0.68 -16.11 -1.79
N GLY A 146 -0.44 -16.74 -1.56
CA GLY A 146 -0.56 -17.86 -0.65
C GLY A 146 -0.52 -17.53 0.85
N LYS A 147 -0.55 -18.59 1.67
CA LYS A 147 -0.67 -18.51 3.13
C LYS A 147 0.49 -17.77 3.79
N GLU A 148 1.72 -18.05 3.38
CA GLU A 148 2.92 -17.48 4.02
C GLU A 148 2.96 -15.96 3.88
N SER A 149 2.73 -15.45 2.64
CA SER A 149 2.64 -14.01 2.40
C SER A 149 1.49 -13.38 3.19
N PHE A 150 0.34 -14.05 3.25
CA PHE A 150 -0.80 -13.53 3.99
C PHE A 150 -0.48 -13.37 5.48
N ILE A 151 0.08 -14.42 6.10
CA ILE A 151 0.41 -14.40 7.54
C ILE A 151 1.46 -13.34 7.83
N SER A 152 2.58 -13.34 7.12
CA SER A 152 3.67 -12.39 7.28
C SER A 152 3.17 -10.94 7.17
N GLN A 153 2.48 -10.61 6.08
CA GLN A 153 1.96 -9.27 5.85
C GLN A 153 0.86 -8.87 6.83
N LEU A 154 0.00 -9.81 7.25
CA LEU A 154 -1.06 -9.52 8.22
C LEU A 154 -0.46 -9.24 9.60
N THR A 155 0.46 -10.10 10.06
CA THR A 155 1.08 -10.01 11.38
C THR A 155 1.92 -8.75 11.52
N SER A 156 2.67 -8.35 10.49
CA SER A 156 3.43 -7.10 10.51
C SER A 156 2.54 -5.90 10.86
N THR A 157 1.29 -5.89 10.39
CA THR A 157 0.36 -4.78 10.64
C THR A 157 -0.11 -4.65 12.10
N PHE A 158 0.13 -5.66 12.96
CA PHE A 158 -0.24 -5.56 14.38
C PHE A 158 0.61 -4.54 15.13
N TYR A 159 1.83 -4.32 14.67
CA TYR A 159 2.84 -3.50 15.34
C TYR A 159 3.16 -2.20 14.59
N ARG A 160 2.23 -1.73 13.72
CA ARG A 160 2.41 -0.46 13.01
C ARG A 160 2.58 0.69 13.99
N LYS A 161 3.65 1.47 13.81
CA LYS A 161 3.90 2.72 14.53
C LYS A 161 3.09 3.87 13.89
N ASP A 162 2.78 4.90 14.65
CA ASP A 162 2.31 6.17 14.08
C ASP A 162 3.51 6.91 13.48
N LEU A 163 3.50 7.11 12.16
CA LEU A 163 4.58 7.74 11.40
C LEU A 163 4.30 9.21 11.12
N PHE A 164 3.20 9.75 11.60
CA PHE A 164 2.68 11.04 11.18
C PHE A 164 3.66 12.17 11.48
N GLU A 165 4.12 12.28 12.72
CA GLU A 165 5.04 13.34 13.16
C GLU A 165 6.39 13.27 12.43
N ASP A 166 6.88 12.06 12.14
CA ASP A 166 8.13 11.88 11.41
C ASP A 166 7.99 12.30 9.95
N LEU A 167 6.84 11.98 9.31
CA LEU A 167 6.57 12.34 7.92
C LEU A 167 6.45 13.86 7.70
N ILE A 168 5.79 14.59 8.59
CA ILE A 168 5.65 16.05 8.45
C ILE A 168 7.00 16.78 8.58
N ASN A 169 7.97 16.16 9.23
CA ASN A 169 9.32 16.71 9.41
C ASN A 169 10.27 16.35 8.25
N LEU A 170 9.85 15.50 7.29
CA LEU A 170 10.68 15.21 6.13
C LEU A 170 10.78 16.39 5.17
N SER A 171 11.97 16.60 4.62
CA SER A 171 12.24 17.66 3.62
C SER A 171 12.08 17.18 2.17
N ILE A 172 11.51 15.99 1.94
CA ILE A 172 11.26 15.44 0.61
C ILE A 172 9.83 15.76 0.16
N PRO A 173 9.55 15.86 -1.15
CA PRO A 173 8.19 15.97 -1.66
C PRO A 173 7.38 14.69 -1.36
N ILE A 174 6.19 14.87 -0.76
CA ILE A 174 5.29 13.78 -0.38
C ILE A 174 3.90 14.04 -0.95
N TRP A 175 3.30 13.00 -1.52
CA TRP A 175 1.91 13.01 -1.99
C TRP A 175 1.13 11.87 -1.35
N PHE A 176 -0.10 12.19 -0.91
CA PHE A 176 -1.10 11.22 -0.49
C PHE A 176 -2.31 11.32 -1.42
N PHE A 177 -2.67 10.21 -2.05
CA PHE A 177 -3.86 10.13 -2.89
C PHE A 177 -4.84 9.08 -2.36
N TYR A 178 -6.11 9.45 -2.21
CA TYR A 178 -7.12 8.55 -1.63
C TYR A 178 -8.54 8.86 -2.12
N SER A 179 -9.44 7.87 -1.98
CA SER A 179 -10.90 8.08 -2.16
C SER A 179 -11.52 8.49 -0.82
N LYS A 180 -12.33 9.56 -0.81
CA LYS A 180 -12.90 10.14 0.42
C LYS A 180 -13.72 9.17 1.26
N ASN A 181 -14.42 8.23 0.60
CA ASN A 181 -15.29 7.26 1.23
C ASN A 181 -14.69 5.84 1.23
N ASP A 182 -13.38 5.73 1.10
CA ASP A 182 -12.68 4.45 1.24
C ASP A 182 -12.81 3.93 2.67
N ARG A 183 -13.54 2.82 2.82
CA ARG A 183 -13.85 2.20 4.11
C ARG A 183 -12.71 1.38 4.72
N LEU A 184 -11.63 1.16 3.97
CA LEU A 184 -10.44 0.47 4.46
C LEU A 184 -9.44 1.44 5.06
N LEU A 185 -9.60 2.74 4.82
CA LEU A 185 -8.75 3.78 5.41
C LEU A 185 -9.25 4.18 6.80
N ASN A 186 -8.30 4.42 7.68
CA ASN A 186 -8.58 5.02 8.97
C ASN A 186 -8.93 6.51 8.78
N GLN A 187 -10.22 6.85 8.93
CA GLN A 187 -10.75 8.19 8.69
C GLN A 187 -10.20 9.22 9.68
N GLU A 188 -9.86 8.84 10.90
CA GLU A 188 -9.24 9.74 11.87
C GLU A 188 -7.80 10.08 11.47
N ALA A 189 -7.05 9.11 10.96
CA ALA A 189 -5.73 9.36 10.40
C ALA A 189 -5.78 10.29 9.17
N ILE A 190 -6.80 10.15 8.31
CA ILE A 190 -7.01 11.07 7.19
C ILE A 190 -7.33 12.50 7.69
N LYS A 191 -8.19 12.63 8.71
CA LYS A 191 -8.47 13.95 9.30
C LYS A 191 -7.21 14.60 9.88
N LYS A 192 -6.37 13.82 10.58
CA LYS A 192 -5.08 14.30 11.09
C LYS A 192 -4.19 14.80 9.96
N LEU A 193 -4.05 14.04 8.86
CA LEU A 193 -3.32 14.45 7.67
C LEU A 193 -3.81 15.78 7.08
N LEU A 194 -5.13 15.98 7.04
CA LEU A 194 -5.73 17.19 6.48
C LEU A 194 -5.51 18.43 7.36
N LEU A 195 -5.33 18.25 8.67
CA LEU A 195 -5.14 19.36 9.61
C LEU A 195 -3.69 19.83 9.69
N ASP A 196 -2.71 18.94 9.58
CA ASP A 196 -1.29 19.19 9.83
C ASP A 196 -0.39 18.82 8.64
N ASN A 197 -0.74 19.25 7.43
CA ASN A 197 -0.10 18.80 6.20
C ASN A 197 1.02 19.72 5.66
N HIS A 198 1.69 20.47 6.50
CA HIS A 198 2.58 21.58 6.13
C HIS A 198 3.53 21.34 4.94
N ASN A 199 3.97 20.09 4.70
CA ASN A 199 4.91 19.74 3.63
C ASN A 199 4.39 18.60 2.72
N MET A 200 3.09 18.26 2.79
CA MET A 200 2.52 17.13 2.06
C MET A 200 1.42 17.59 1.10
N ASN A 201 1.44 17.04 -0.10
CA ASN A 201 0.38 17.25 -1.09
C ASN A 201 -0.71 16.20 -0.90
N ILE A 202 -1.87 16.58 -0.37
CA ILE A 202 -2.98 15.67 -0.16
C ILE A 202 -3.98 15.83 -1.28
N ILE A 203 -4.18 14.77 -2.04
CA ILE A 203 -5.08 14.71 -3.18
C ILE A 203 -6.18 13.70 -2.84
N SER A 204 -7.42 14.08 -3.08
CA SER A 204 -8.56 13.20 -2.87
C SER A 204 -9.48 13.16 -4.08
N ARG A 205 -10.16 12.02 -4.27
CA ARG A 205 -11.24 11.88 -5.22
C ARG A 205 -12.55 11.55 -4.50
N GLU A 206 -13.67 11.87 -5.13
CA GLU A 206 -14.96 11.32 -4.72
C GLU A 206 -15.02 9.83 -5.05
N GLY A 207 -15.67 9.04 -4.20
CA GLY A 207 -15.87 7.61 -4.40
C GLY A 207 -15.36 6.76 -3.25
N THR A 208 -15.46 5.45 -3.42
CA THR A 208 -15.20 4.43 -2.38
C THR A 208 -14.04 3.51 -2.72
N SER A 209 -13.44 3.64 -3.91
CA SER A 209 -12.37 2.75 -4.37
C SER A 209 -11.17 2.76 -3.43
N HIS A 210 -10.83 1.59 -2.90
CA HIS A 210 -9.52 1.35 -2.29
C HIS A 210 -8.49 0.96 -3.36
N ASN A 211 -8.90 0.11 -4.31
CA ASN A 211 -8.02 -0.39 -5.38
C ASN A 211 -7.85 0.62 -6.52
N ILE A 212 -7.51 1.85 -6.17
CA ILE A 212 -7.31 2.98 -7.10
C ILE A 212 -6.45 2.59 -8.31
N PRO A 213 -5.31 1.85 -8.16
CA PRO A 213 -4.48 1.47 -9.30
C PRO A 213 -5.19 0.63 -10.36
N LEU A 214 -6.18 -0.17 -9.96
CA LEU A 214 -6.98 -0.99 -10.89
C LEU A 214 -8.22 -0.26 -11.40
N GLU A 215 -8.88 0.56 -10.57
CA GLU A 215 -10.20 1.07 -10.87
C GLU A 215 -10.21 2.45 -11.53
N VAL A 216 -9.22 3.28 -11.21
CA VAL A 216 -9.12 4.67 -11.70
C VAL A 216 -7.66 5.08 -11.95
N PRO A 217 -6.89 4.28 -12.72
CA PRO A 217 -5.46 4.49 -12.95
C PRO A 217 -5.13 5.85 -13.59
N GLU A 218 -6.08 6.42 -14.33
CA GLU A 218 -5.94 7.71 -15.00
C GLU A 218 -5.84 8.91 -14.05
N LEU A 219 -6.10 8.71 -12.75
CA LEU A 219 -5.98 9.76 -11.74
C LEU A 219 -4.65 9.72 -10.97
N LEU A 220 -3.83 8.73 -11.24
CA LEU A 220 -2.47 8.58 -10.68
C LEU A 220 -1.43 9.14 -11.62
#